data_51508ce637250565a1148df4fa020b21
#
_entry.id   51508ce637250565a1148df4fa020b21
#
_cell.length_a   1.000
_cell.length_b   1.000
_cell.length_c   1.000
_cell.angle_alpha   90.00
_cell.angle_beta   90.00
_cell.angle_gamma   90.00
#
_symmetry.space_group_name_H-M   'P 1'
#
loop_
_entity.id
_entity.type
_entity.pdbx_description
1 polymer ?
#
loop_
_entity_poly.entity_id
_entity_poly.type
_entity_poly.pdbx_seq_one_letter_code
_entity_poly.pdbx_strand_id
1 'polypeptide(L)'
;MNSNYVIVIPARYESKRLPGKPLADIEGKPLIQRVYDAARKSSAKDVIIATDNQMIKDIANSFNAKVIMTNQTHQSGTDRINEVANHEYWNDEQVIVNLQGDNPLMPFENIDQLAKMINTHEDSGLCIATLSTRIIENKDIEDPNVVKVEFIQETKKAISFKRHVDIRLKKKKKFWRHIGIYAYTRDSLKVFSDAQPSKNEIKYNLEQLRAFDLGISIIIDEAEKNPGPDVDTNDDLKAVRRIYRSF
;
A
#
# COMPACT_ATOMS: atom_id res chain seq x y z
N MET A 1 17.38 -10.09 13.90
CA MET A 1 16.86 -8.83 14.47
C MET A 1 15.36 -9.01 14.57
N ASN A 2 14.76 -8.86 15.76
CA ASN A 2 13.30 -8.89 15.88
C ASN A 2 12.75 -7.70 15.11
N SER A 3 12.07 -7.95 14.02
CA SER A 3 11.39 -6.91 13.25
C SER A 3 10.17 -6.44 14.04
N ASN A 4 10.26 -5.23 14.59
CA ASN A 4 9.20 -4.67 15.43
C ASN A 4 8.20 -3.87 14.55
N TYR A 5 7.56 -4.54 13.58
CA TYR A 5 6.52 -3.90 12.79
C TYR A 5 5.28 -4.81 12.67
N VAL A 6 4.18 -4.21 12.35
CA VAL A 6 2.90 -4.88 12.12
C VAL A 6 2.39 -4.55 10.71
N ILE A 7 1.58 -5.45 10.14
CA ILE A 7 0.90 -5.23 8.86
C ILE A 7 -0.58 -5.04 9.12
N VAL A 8 -1.17 -4.02 8.52
CA VAL A 8 -2.63 -3.87 8.45
C VAL A 8 -3.05 -3.95 6.99
N ILE A 9 -4.03 -4.81 6.71
CA ILE A 9 -4.63 -5.02 5.39
C ILE A 9 -6.03 -4.42 5.41
N PRO A 10 -6.23 -3.18 4.88
CA PRO A 10 -7.56 -2.60 4.78
C PRO A 10 -8.37 -3.32 3.70
N ALA A 11 -9.58 -3.76 4.05
CA ALA A 11 -10.47 -4.48 3.14
C ALA A 11 -11.90 -3.98 3.31
N ARG A 12 -12.46 -3.33 2.28
CA ARG A 12 -13.86 -2.91 2.22
C ARG A 12 -14.63 -3.76 1.22
N TYR A 13 -15.89 -4.04 1.52
CA TYR A 13 -16.73 -4.80 0.60
C TYR A 13 -17.10 -4.00 -0.64
N GLU A 14 -17.37 -2.70 -0.46
CA GLU A 14 -17.73 -1.82 -1.56
C GLU A 14 -16.54 -1.51 -2.46
N SER A 15 -16.64 -1.93 -3.70
CA SER A 15 -15.71 -1.61 -4.78
C SER A 15 -16.49 -1.30 -6.05
N LYS A 16 -16.28 -0.11 -6.61
CA LYS A 16 -17.03 0.35 -7.80
C LYS A 16 -16.76 -0.49 -9.05
N ARG A 17 -15.51 -0.92 -9.24
CA ARG A 17 -15.06 -1.64 -10.44
C ARG A 17 -15.22 -3.15 -10.33
N LEU A 18 -15.15 -3.70 -9.11
CA LEU A 18 -15.26 -5.12 -8.82
C LEU A 18 -16.01 -5.31 -7.49
N PRO A 19 -17.35 -5.32 -7.47
CA PRO A 19 -18.13 -5.51 -6.24
C PRO A 19 -17.75 -6.79 -5.50
N GLY A 20 -17.62 -6.71 -4.17
CA GLY A 20 -17.18 -7.85 -3.36
C GLY A 20 -15.72 -8.28 -3.60
N LYS A 21 -14.89 -7.37 -4.13
CA LYS A 21 -13.49 -7.63 -4.51
C LYS A 21 -12.70 -8.48 -3.50
N PRO A 22 -12.69 -8.20 -2.19
CA PRO A 22 -11.92 -9.01 -1.22
C PRO A 22 -12.29 -10.48 -1.18
N LEU A 23 -13.52 -10.81 -1.54
CA LEU A 23 -14.05 -12.18 -1.53
C LEU A 23 -13.96 -12.86 -2.90
N ALA A 24 -13.46 -12.18 -3.93
CA ALA A 24 -13.28 -12.75 -5.26
C ALA A 24 -12.35 -13.97 -5.19
N ASP A 25 -12.78 -15.10 -5.75
CA ASP A 25 -12.00 -16.33 -5.75
C ASP A 25 -10.75 -16.19 -6.64
N ILE A 26 -9.61 -16.62 -6.12
CA ILE A 26 -8.34 -16.78 -6.86
C ILE A 26 -7.86 -18.22 -6.60
N GLU A 27 -8.20 -19.11 -7.52
CA GLU A 27 -7.81 -20.53 -7.49
C GLU A 27 -8.07 -21.17 -6.09
N GLY A 28 -9.36 -21.15 -5.68
CA GLY A 28 -9.85 -21.78 -4.46
C GLY A 28 -9.63 -21.01 -3.16
N LYS A 29 -9.08 -19.78 -3.21
CA LYS A 29 -8.96 -18.90 -2.05
C LYS A 29 -9.47 -17.51 -2.37
N PRO A 30 -10.18 -16.82 -1.44
CA PRO A 30 -10.56 -15.42 -1.65
C PRO A 30 -9.32 -14.51 -1.76
N LEU A 31 -9.47 -13.42 -2.52
CA LEU A 31 -8.40 -12.43 -2.71
C LEU A 31 -7.77 -11.99 -1.37
N ILE A 32 -8.59 -11.69 -0.37
CA ILE A 32 -8.10 -11.24 0.95
C ILE A 32 -7.23 -12.30 1.64
N GLN A 33 -7.54 -13.59 1.46
CA GLN A 33 -6.70 -14.68 1.97
C GLN A 33 -5.36 -14.75 1.24
N ARG A 34 -5.36 -14.55 -0.09
CA ARG A 34 -4.11 -14.51 -0.87
C ARG A 34 -3.18 -13.38 -0.41
N VAL A 35 -3.75 -12.19 -0.15
CA VAL A 35 -3.00 -11.05 0.40
C VAL A 35 -2.48 -11.37 1.81
N TYR A 36 -3.33 -11.93 2.66
CA TYR A 36 -2.93 -12.35 4.01
C TYR A 36 -1.82 -13.41 3.99
N ASP A 37 -1.94 -14.43 3.15
CA ASP A 37 -0.92 -15.48 3.00
C ASP A 37 0.43 -14.90 2.52
N ALA A 38 0.42 -13.89 1.65
CA ALA A 38 1.63 -13.18 1.21
C ALA A 38 2.26 -12.40 2.38
N ALA A 39 1.44 -11.65 3.11
CA ALA A 39 1.86 -10.88 4.29
C ALA A 39 2.49 -11.76 5.39
N ARG A 40 1.91 -12.92 5.64
CA ARG A 40 2.38 -13.89 6.65
C ARG A 40 3.77 -14.49 6.37
N LYS A 41 4.29 -14.35 5.16
CA LYS A 41 5.66 -14.78 4.82
C LYS A 41 6.72 -13.78 5.27
N SER A 42 6.34 -12.53 5.54
CA SER A 42 7.22 -11.49 6.02
C SER A 42 7.61 -11.69 7.49
N SER A 43 8.55 -10.89 7.96
CA SER A 43 9.01 -10.92 9.35
C SER A 43 8.14 -10.08 10.31
N ALA A 44 6.95 -9.66 9.89
CA ALA A 44 6.02 -8.89 10.70
C ALA A 44 5.63 -9.62 12.00
N LYS A 45 5.55 -8.87 13.10
CA LYS A 45 5.09 -9.39 14.40
C LYS A 45 3.64 -9.83 14.36
N ASP A 46 2.80 -9.08 13.63
CA ASP A 46 1.38 -9.37 13.49
C ASP A 46 0.86 -8.93 12.12
N VAL A 47 -0.20 -9.60 11.63
CA VAL A 47 -0.91 -9.27 10.40
C VAL A 47 -2.39 -9.17 10.72
N ILE A 48 -2.96 -7.98 10.53
CA ILE A 48 -4.35 -7.66 10.89
C ILE A 48 -5.14 -7.30 9.64
N ILE A 49 -6.32 -7.88 9.48
CA ILE A 49 -7.29 -7.48 8.47
C ILE A 49 -8.23 -6.46 9.10
N ALA A 50 -8.32 -5.26 8.51
CA ALA A 50 -9.22 -4.20 8.95
C ALA A 50 -10.39 -4.09 7.98
N THR A 51 -11.62 -4.34 8.45
CA THR A 51 -12.80 -4.36 7.59
C THR A 51 -14.04 -3.77 8.27
N ASP A 52 -14.97 -3.28 7.49
CA ASP A 52 -16.29 -2.80 7.90
C ASP A 52 -17.41 -3.80 7.57
N ASN A 53 -17.07 -4.97 7.05
CA ASN A 53 -18.04 -5.92 6.52
C ASN A 53 -17.98 -7.27 7.24
N GLN A 54 -19.14 -7.75 7.71
CA GLN A 54 -19.23 -8.99 8.47
C GLN A 54 -18.85 -10.23 7.63
N MET A 55 -19.19 -10.28 6.33
CA MET A 55 -18.81 -11.41 5.47
C MET A 55 -17.30 -11.53 5.30
N ILE A 56 -16.59 -10.39 5.17
CA ILE A 56 -15.12 -10.37 5.10
C ILE A 56 -14.54 -10.87 6.42
N LYS A 57 -15.10 -10.44 7.57
CA LYS A 57 -14.67 -10.90 8.90
C LYS A 57 -14.85 -12.41 9.05
N ASP A 58 -16.03 -12.94 8.68
CA ASP A 58 -16.34 -14.35 8.83
C ASP A 58 -15.40 -15.22 7.97
N ILE A 59 -15.16 -14.81 6.75
CA ILE A 59 -14.19 -15.46 5.84
C ILE A 59 -12.76 -15.36 6.41
N ALA A 60 -12.35 -14.21 6.91
CA ALA A 60 -11.01 -14.03 7.48
C ALA A 60 -10.82 -14.90 8.74
N ASN A 61 -11.83 -15.02 9.58
CA ASN A 61 -11.82 -15.91 10.74
C ASN A 61 -11.69 -17.39 10.33
N SER A 62 -12.22 -17.80 9.17
CA SER A 62 -12.13 -19.19 8.70
C SER A 62 -10.71 -19.66 8.39
N PHE A 63 -9.78 -18.73 8.15
CA PHE A 63 -8.35 -19.03 8.01
C PHE A 63 -7.50 -18.45 9.17
N ASN A 64 -8.12 -18.22 10.34
CA ASN A 64 -7.49 -17.77 11.59
C ASN A 64 -6.73 -16.43 11.48
N ALA A 65 -7.19 -15.50 10.65
CA ALA A 65 -6.64 -14.16 10.63
C ALA A 65 -7.14 -13.34 11.82
N LYS A 66 -6.28 -12.48 12.38
CA LYS A 66 -6.72 -11.43 13.30
C LYS A 66 -7.50 -10.38 12.52
N VAL A 67 -8.74 -10.12 12.94
CA VAL A 67 -9.64 -9.18 12.26
C VAL A 67 -10.13 -8.12 13.24
N ILE A 68 -10.03 -6.86 12.83
CA ILE A 68 -10.61 -5.74 13.56
C ILE A 68 -11.72 -5.11 12.69
N MET A 69 -12.91 -5.02 13.29
CA MET A 69 -14.02 -4.30 12.68
C MET A 69 -13.80 -2.80 12.83
N THR A 70 -13.98 -2.08 11.75
CA THR A 70 -13.74 -0.63 11.66
C THR A 70 -14.97 0.09 11.11
N ASN A 71 -15.03 1.40 11.30
CA ASN A 71 -16.16 2.22 10.88
C ASN A 71 -16.36 2.18 9.35
N GLN A 72 -17.64 2.13 8.93
CA GLN A 72 -18.03 2.15 7.51
C GLN A 72 -17.82 3.52 6.85
N THR A 73 -17.74 4.61 7.65
CA THR A 73 -17.62 5.97 7.14
C THR A 73 -16.24 6.35 6.64
N HIS A 74 -15.22 5.51 6.87
CA HIS A 74 -13.86 5.78 6.40
C HIS A 74 -13.80 5.94 4.88
N GLN A 75 -13.17 7.04 4.45
CA GLN A 75 -13.03 7.35 3.03
C GLN A 75 -11.83 6.66 2.39
N SER A 76 -10.80 6.38 3.18
CA SER A 76 -9.55 5.77 2.72
C SER A 76 -9.15 4.51 3.50
N GLY A 77 -8.23 3.73 2.94
CA GLY A 77 -7.58 2.64 3.66
C GLY A 77 -6.73 3.13 4.82
N THR A 78 -6.14 4.30 4.69
CA THR A 78 -5.28 4.92 5.70
C THR A 78 -6.06 5.30 6.96
N ASP A 79 -7.27 5.87 6.81
CA ASP A 79 -8.16 6.18 7.94
C ASP A 79 -8.53 4.92 8.73
N ARG A 80 -8.79 3.82 8.00
CA ARG A 80 -9.11 2.51 8.58
C ARG A 80 -7.94 1.94 9.38
N ILE A 81 -6.72 2.11 8.89
CA ILE A 81 -5.51 1.67 9.59
C ILE A 81 -5.28 2.51 10.85
N ASN A 82 -5.54 3.81 10.80
CA ASN A 82 -5.44 4.69 11.97
C ASN A 82 -6.44 4.28 13.07
N GLU A 83 -7.67 3.88 12.72
CA GLU A 83 -8.62 3.33 13.69
C GLU A 83 -8.08 2.05 14.35
N VAL A 84 -7.48 1.12 13.57
CA VAL A 84 -6.83 -0.07 14.11
C VAL A 84 -5.70 0.29 15.07
N ALA A 85 -4.85 1.25 14.69
CA ALA A 85 -3.73 1.70 15.53
C ALA A 85 -4.21 2.31 16.87
N ASN A 86 -5.35 2.99 16.87
CA ASN A 86 -5.99 3.50 18.09
C ASN A 86 -6.57 2.36 18.93
N HIS A 87 -7.22 1.38 18.31
CA HIS A 87 -7.81 0.22 19.00
C HIS A 87 -6.76 -0.66 19.68
N GLU A 88 -5.62 -0.87 19.03
CA GLU A 88 -4.51 -1.68 19.55
C GLU A 88 -3.61 -0.90 20.53
N TYR A 89 -3.87 0.39 20.76
CA TYR A 89 -3.08 1.25 21.66
C TYR A 89 -1.57 1.25 21.36
N TRP A 90 -1.19 1.19 20.07
CA TRP A 90 0.21 1.20 19.69
C TRP A 90 0.88 2.52 20.07
N ASN A 91 2.13 2.45 20.48
CA ASN A 91 2.95 3.63 20.77
C ASN A 91 3.31 4.39 19.47
N ASP A 92 3.76 5.63 19.62
CA ASP A 92 4.03 6.53 18.49
C ASP A 92 5.14 6.03 17.55
N GLU A 93 6.06 5.20 18.05
CA GLU A 93 7.17 4.63 17.28
C GLU A 93 6.81 3.32 16.58
N GLN A 94 5.64 2.73 16.86
CA GLN A 94 5.23 1.48 16.23
C GLN A 94 5.22 1.63 14.71
N VAL A 95 6.03 0.82 14.02
CA VAL A 95 6.04 0.77 12.55
C VAL A 95 4.86 -0.05 12.06
N ILE A 96 4.10 0.53 11.14
CA ILE A 96 2.89 -0.05 10.54
C ILE A 96 3.08 -0.09 9.03
N VAL A 97 2.94 -1.26 8.43
CA VAL A 97 2.90 -1.41 6.97
C VAL A 97 1.45 -1.52 6.51
N ASN A 98 1.06 -0.65 5.60
CA ASN A 98 -0.21 -0.65 4.90
C ASN A 98 -0.07 -1.51 3.64
N LEU A 99 -0.49 -2.77 3.72
CA LEU A 99 -0.59 -3.65 2.55
C LEU A 99 -2.02 -3.62 2.02
N GLN A 100 -2.20 -3.07 0.82
CA GLN A 100 -3.54 -2.97 0.23
C GLN A 100 -4.17 -4.34 0.00
N GLY A 101 -5.47 -4.45 0.27
CA GLY A 101 -6.25 -5.71 0.15
C GLY A 101 -6.44 -6.22 -1.28
N ASP A 102 -5.82 -5.57 -2.26
CA ASP A 102 -5.83 -5.93 -3.69
C ASP A 102 -4.46 -6.35 -4.25
N ASN A 103 -3.45 -6.49 -3.38
CA ASN A 103 -2.08 -6.87 -3.77
C ASN A 103 -1.74 -8.34 -3.41
N PRO A 104 -2.36 -9.35 -4.02
CA PRO A 104 -2.18 -10.76 -3.65
C PRO A 104 -0.80 -11.32 -3.99
N LEU A 105 -0.06 -10.65 -4.87
CA LEU A 105 1.25 -11.06 -5.36
C LEU A 105 2.39 -10.19 -4.81
N MET A 106 2.14 -9.42 -3.73
CA MET A 106 3.18 -8.61 -3.10
C MET A 106 4.28 -9.50 -2.52
N PRO A 107 5.54 -9.38 -2.96
CA PRO A 107 6.66 -10.10 -2.37
C PRO A 107 6.87 -9.67 -0.91
N PHE A 108 7.10 -10.64 -0.03
CA PHE A 108 7.33 -10.33 1.38
C PHE A 108 8.63 -9.54 1.60
N GLU A 109 9.62 -9.68 0.72
CA GLU A 109 10.86 -8.91 0.75
C GLU A 109 10.59 -7.41 0.64
N ASN A 110 9.62 -7.00 -0.20
CA ASN A 110 9.22 -5.60 -0.33
C ASN A 110 8.53 -5.08 0.95
N ILE A 111 7.79 -5.94 1.64
CA ILE A 111 7.14 -5.61 2.92
C ILE A 111 8.21 -5.37 4.00
N ASP A 112 9.17 -6.29 4.11
CA ASP A 112 10.30 -6.18 5.05
C ASP A 112 11.18 -4.96 4.71
N GLN A 113 11.40 -4.68 3.42
CA GLN A 113 12.13 -3.50 2.95
C GLN A 113 11.50 -2.20 3.45
N LEU A 114 10.18 -2.04 3.34
CA LEU A 114 9.47 -0.84 3.80
C LEU A 114 9.64 -0.62 5.31
N ALA A 115 9.43 -1.66 6.09
CA ALA A 115 9.59 -1.57 7.55
C ALA A 115 11.04 -1.19 7.92
N LYS A 116 12.02 -1.76 7.23
CA LYS A 116 13.43 -1.42 7.42
C LYS A 116 13.70 0.04 7.07
N MET A 117 13.13 0.56 5.98
CA MET A 117 13.31 1.96 5.57
C MET A 117 12.88 2.93 6.67
N ILE A 118 11.73 2.70 7.32
CA ILE A 118 11.27 3.53 8.45
C ILE A 118 12.20 3.37 9.66
N ASN A 119 12.57 2.14 10.03
CA ASN A 119 13.40 1.89 11.20
C ASN A 119 14.84 2.43 11.08
N THR A 120 15.33 2.63 9.86
CA THR A 120 16.69 3.14 9.60
C THR A 120 16.70 4.61 9.16
N HIS A 121 15.54 5.27 9.12
CA HIS A 121 15.46 6.68 8.78
C HIS A 121 15.98 7.53 9.93
N GLU A 122 17.03 8.31 9.65
CA GLU A 122 17.75 9.08 10.69
C GLU A 122 17.13 10.44 10.97
N ASP A 123 16.31 10.98 10.06
CA ASP A 123 15.64 12.27 10.27
C ASP A 123 14.57 12.13 11.36
N SER A 124 14.60 12.98 12.38
CA SER A 124 13.66 12.98 13.51
C SER A 124 12.24 13.47 13.18
N GLY A 125 11.96 13.75 11.91
CA GLY A 125 10.67 14.25 11.45
C GLY A 125 9.69 13.15 11.06
N LEU A 126 8.43 13.56 10.86
CA LEU A 126 7.39 12.68 10.33
C LEU A 126 7.79 12.15 8.95
N CYS A 127 7.66 10.84 8.76
CA CYS A 127 8.10 10.16 7.56
C CYS A 127 7.13 9.05 7.13
N ILE A 128 6.98 8.91 5.81
CA ILE A 128 6.25 7.82 5.16
C ILE A 128 7.23 7.13 4.19
N ALA A 129 7.32 5.82 4.23
CA ALA A 129 8.08 5.04 3.24
C ALA A 129 7.14 4.43 2.19
N THR A 130 7.61 4.39 0.94
CA THR A 130 6.94 3.70 -0.16
C THR A 130 7.97 3.13 -1.13
N LEU A 131 7.53 2.40 -2.16
CA LEU A 131 8.41 1.78 -3.14
C LEU A 131 8.12 2.23 -4.57
N SER A 132 9.06 1.96 -5.44
CA SER A 132 8.93 2.19 -6.88
C SER A 132 9.55 1.04 -7.68
N THR A 133 9.13 0.91 -8.93
CA THR A 133 9.81 0.07 -9.93
C THR A 133 10.14 0.91 -11.16
N ARG A 134 11.20 0.54 -11.85
CA ARG A 134 11.57 1.22 -13.08
C ARG A 134 10.56 0.93 -14.19
N ILE A 135 10.10 1.97 -14.87
CA ILE A 135 9.27 1.84 -16.06
C ILE A 135 10.15 1.52 -17.27
N ILE A 136 9.86 0.40 -17.93
CA ILE A 136 10.59 -0.07 -19.11
C ILE A 136 9.80 0.25 -20.38
N GLU A 137 8.49 0.01 -20.37
CA GLU A 137 7.64 0.14 -21.55
C GLU A 137 7.07 1.56 -21.71
N ASN A 138 7.00 2.05 -22.93
CA ASN A 138 6.48 3.39 -23.23
C ASN A 138 5.01 3.52 -22.86
N LYS A 139 4.21 2.46 -23.08
CA LYS A 139 2.79 2.46 -22.76
C LYS A 139 2.52 2.80 -21.30
N ASP A 140 3.39 2.33 -20.37
CA ASP A 140 3.24 2.58 -18.93
C ASP A 140 3.57 4.04 -18.57
N ILE A 141 4.41 4.71 -19.37
CA ILE A 141 4.69 6.14 -19.20
C ILE A 141 3.46 6.98 -19.59
N GLU A 142 2.74 6.56 -20.62
CA GLU A 142 1.57 7.27 -21.13
C GLU A 142 0.28 6.93 -20.37
N ASP A 143 0.22 5.76 -19.71
CA ASP A 143 -0.96 5.33 -18.95
C ASP A 143 -1.17 6.20 -17.69
N PRO A 144 -2.30 6.92 -17.57
CA PRO A 144 -2.61 7.72 -16.38
C PRO A 144 -2.89 6.89 -15.11
N ASN A 145 -3.15 5.60 -15.24
CA ASN A 145 -3.32 4.69 -14.11
C ASN A 145 -1.98 4.32 -13.47
N VAL A 146 -0.90 4.34 -14.24
CA VAL A 146 0.46 4.20 -13.75
C VAL A 146 0.93 5.53 -13.17
N VAL A 147 1.02 5.64 -11.85
CA VAL A 147 1.54 6.84 -11.18
C VAL A 147 3.06 6.87 -11.32
N LYS A 148 3.58 7.94 -11.93
CA LYS A 148 5.02 8.17 -12.03
C LYS A 148 5.50 8.91 -10.81
N VAL A 149 6.66 8.50 -10.31
CA VAL A 149 7.32 9.17 -9.19
C VAL A 149 8.71 9.65 -9.57
N GLU A 150 9.09 10.78 -9.00
CA GLU A 150 10.40 11.39 -9.13
C GLU A 150 11.01 11.57 -7.73
N PHE A 151 12.24 11.14 -7.54
CA PHE A 151 12.91 11.19 -6.24
C PHE A 151 14.41 11.36 -6.40
N ILE A 152 15.06 11.83 -5.34
CA ILE A 152 16.51 11.99 -5.25
C ILE A 152 17.12 10.64 -4.89
N GLN A 153 17.97 10.09 -5.74
CA GLN A 153 18.55 8.74 -5.56
C GLN A 153 19.41 8.64 -4.29
N GLU A 154 20.16 9.69 -3.98
CA GLU A 154 21.11 9.74 -2.86
C GLU A 154 20.39 9.79 -1.50
N THR A 155 19.35 10.59 -1.39
CA THR A 155 18.61 10.80 -0.14
C THR A 155 17.33 9.98 -0.05
N LYS A 156 16.95 9.32 -1.15
CA LYS A 156 15.68 8.58 -1.28
C LYS A 156 14.43 9.44 -1.06
N LYS A 157 14.53 10.76 -1.03
CA LYS A 157 13.38 11.67 -0.84
C LYS A 157 12.58 11.81 -2.13
N ALA A 158 11.27 11.55 -2.06
CA ALA A 158 10.34 11.78 -3.16
C ALA A 158 10.16 13.28 -3.41
N ILE A 159 10.13 13.67 -4.69
CA ILE A 159 9.97 15.06 -5.14
C ILE A 159 8.57 15.29 -5.68
N SER A 160 8.03 14.32 -6.45
CA SER A 160 6.72 14.48 -7.07
C SER A 160 6.09 13.14 -7.46
N PHE A 161 4.75 13.12 -7.44
CA PHE A 161 3.94 12.04 -7.99
C PHE A 161 3.02 12.62 -9.08
N LYS A 162 2.96 11.96 -10.25
CA LYS A 162 2.22 12.47 -11.41
C LYS A 162 1.55 11.33 -12.18
N ARG A 163 0.32 11.54 -12.62
CA ARG A 163 -0.35 10.63 -13.56
C ARG A 163 0.11 10.87 -15.00
N HIS A 164 0.38 12.12 -15.36
CA HIS A 164 0.81 12.52 -16.70
C HIS A 164 2.22 13.11 -16.67
N VAL A 165 3.04 12.68 -17.59
CA VAL A 165 4.40 13.19 -17.80
C VAL A 165 4.65 13.36 -19.30
N ASP A 166 5.60 14.23 -19.65
CA ASP A 166 5.99 14.40 -21.05
C ASP A 166 6.94 13.27 -21.47
N ILE A 167 6.45 12.38 -22.32
CA ILE A 167 7.19 11.22 -22.83
C ILE A 167 8.47 11.63 -23.57
N ARG A 168 8.53 12.84 -24.14
CA ARG A 168 9.74 13.34 -24.81
C ARG A 168 10.94 13.43 -23.90
N LEU A 169 10.71 13.52 -22.59
CA LEU A 169 11.76 13.50 -21.57
C LEU A 169 12.40 12.11 -21.39
N LYS A 170 11.84 11.04 -21.94
CA LYS A 170 12.36 9.66 -21.81
C LYS A 170 13.83 9.53 -22.26
N LYS A 171 14.23 10.26 -23.27
CA LYS A 171 15.62 10.26 -23.75
C LYS A 171 16.60 10.88 -22.73
N LYS A 172 16.11 11.69 -21.80
CA LYS A 172 16.89 12.47 -20.84
C LYS A 172 16.84 11.93 -19.41
N LYS A 173 15.76 11.20 -19.03
CA LYS A 173 15.59 10.68 -17.68
C LYS A 173 14.90 9.34 -17.63
N LYS A 174 15.13 8.59 -16.55
CA LYS A 174 14.43 7.36 -16.21
C LYS A 174 13.09 7.71 -15.58
N PHE A 175 12.06 6.90 -15.85
CA PHE A 175 10.77 7.00 -15.19
C PHE A 175 10.59 5.84 -14.22
N TRP A 176 9.94 6.14 -13.09
CA TRP A 176 9.65 5.20 -12.03
C TRP A 176 8.14 5.11 -11.82
N ARG A 177 7.62 3.89 -11.73
CA ARG A 177 6.25 3.62 -11.32
C ARG A 177 6.20 3.56 -9.80
N HIS A 178 5.33 4.32 -9.18
CA HIS A 178 5.01 4.22 -7.78
C HIS A 178 4.24 2.92 -7.47
N ILE A 179 4.58 2.25 -6.38
CA ILE A 179 3.87 1.08 -5.85
C ILE A 179 3.08 1.53 -4.64
N GLY A 180 1.77 1.27 -4.63
CA GLY A 180 0.83 1.73 -3.61
C GLY A 180 0.90 0.99 -2.27
N ILE A 181 2.09 0.64 -1.80
CA ILE A 181 2.34 0.08 -0.47
C ILE A 181 3.10 1.09 0.37
N TYR A 182 2.77 1.21 1.66
CA TYR A 182 3.35 2.23 2.51
C TYR A 182 3.74 1.67 3.88
N ALA A 183 4.74 2.31 4.50
CA ALA A 183 5.01 2.15 5.92
C ALA A 183 5.12 3.51 6.59
N TYR A 184 4.74 3.58 7.85
CA TYR A 184 4.80 4.78 8.69
C TYR A 184 5.06 4.40 10.14
N THR A 185 5.53 5.34 10.95
CA THR A 185 5.35 5.28 12.40
C THR A 185 3.89 5.57 12.75
N ARG A 186 3.44 5.14 13.92
CA ARG A 186 2.10 5.46 14.43
C ARG A 186 1.84 6.97 14.45
N ASP A 187 2.84 7.77 14.84
CA ASP A 187 2.72 9.23 14.87
C ASP A 187 2.54 9.82 13.47
N SER A 188 3.37 9.41 12.49
CA SER A 188 3.22 9.84 11.10
C SER A 188 1.86 9.47 10.50
N LEU A 189 1.37 8.25 10.79
CA LEU A 189 0.06 7.79 10.36
C LEU A 189 -1.05 8.66 10.95
N LYS A 190 -0.96 8.97 12.25
CA LYS A 190 -1.95 9.79 12.96
C LYS A 190 -2.06 11.18 12.34
N VAL A 191 -0.93 11.89 12.20
CA VAL A 191 -0.90 13.24 11.61
C VAL A 191 -1.45 13.23 10.19
N PHE A 192 -1.10 12.22 9.40
CA PHE A 192 -1.56 12.10 8.02
C PHE A 192 -3.08 11.82 7.94
N SER A 193 -3.59 10.91 8.75
CA SER A 193 -5.01 10.51 8.74
C SER A 193 -5.94 11.57 9.36
N ASP A 194 -5.50 12.24 10.43
CA ASP A 194 -6.32 13.28 11.10
C ASP A 194 -6.47 14.55 10.22
N ALA A 195 -5.61 14.74 9.22
CA ALA A 195 -5.68 15.87 8.32
C ALA A 195 -6.75 15.70 7.24
N GLN A 196 -7.45 16.80 6.94
CA GLN A 196 -8.41 16.82 5.83
C GLN A 196 -7.68 16.60 4.47
N PRO A 197 -8.36 16.00 3.48
CA PRO A 197 -7.81 15.85 2.13
C PRO A 197 -7.31 17.17 1.56
N SER A 198 -6.08 17.20 1.10
CA SER A 198 -5.45 18.42 0.59
C SER A 198 -5.98 18.79 -0.81
N LYS A 199 -5.81 20.07 -1.18
CA LYS A 199 -6.21 20.54 -2.53
C LYS A 199 -5.51 19.77 -3.65
N ASN A 200 -4.22 19.43 -3.45
CA ASN A 200 -3.45 18.69 -4.43
C ASN A 200 -3.91 17.23 -4.51
N GLU A 201 -4.16 16.60 -3.37
CA GLU A 201 -4.74 15.25 -3.31
C GLU A 201 -6.05 15.16 -4.08
N ILE A 202 -7.01 16.05 -3.81
CA ILE A 202 -8.32 16.08 -4.48
C ILE A 202 -8.15 16.34 -5.98
N LYS A 203 -7.33 17.33 -6.35
CA LYS A 203 -7.13 17.73 -7.75
C LYS A 203 -6.55 16.62 -8.61
N TYR A 204 -5.58 15.87 -8.08
CA TYR A 204 -4.86 14.85 -8.84
C TYR A 204 -5.30 13.42 -8.51
N ASN A 205 -6.20 13.26 -7.53
CA ASN A 205 -6.66 11.97 -7.00
C ASN A 205 -5.47 11.07 -6.61
N LEU A 206 -4.57 11.63 -5.79
CA LEU A 206 -3.35 11.01 -5.29
C LEU A 206 -3.22 11.32 -3.80
N GLU A 207 -3.58 10.36 -2.93
CA GLU A 207 -3.62 10.53 -1.48
C GLU A 207 -2.25 10.96 -0.89
N GLN A 208 -1.15 10.42 -1.42
CA GLN A 208 0.19 10.71 -0.94
C GLN A 208 0.62 12.18 -1.12
N LEU A 209 -0.07 12.96 -1.97
CA LEU A 209 0.22 14.39 -2.10
C LEU A 209 -0.13 15.17 -0.83
N ARG A 210 -1.06 14.66 0.00
CA ARG A 210 -1.36 15.22 1.33
C ARG A 210 -0.11 15.28 2.20
N ALA A 211 0.76 14.25 2.14
CA ALA A 211 2.00 14.24 2.90
C ALA A 211 2.89 15.46 2.61
N PHE A 212 3.07 15.82 1.33
CA PHE A 212 3.82 17.01 0.97
C PHE A 212 3.22 18.31 1.50
N ASP A 213 1.88 18.41 1.43
CA ASP A 213 1.15 19.59 1.92
C ASP A 213 1.22 19.72 3.46
N LEU A 214 1.45 18.61 4.17
CA LEU A 214 1.64 18.54 5.62
C LEU A 214 3.12 18.65 6.04
N GLY A 215 4.06 18.74 5.11
CA GLY A 215 5.49 18.71 5.42
C GLY A 215 6.03 17.36 5.88
N ILE A 216 5.27 16.27 5.66
CA ILE A 216 5.71 14.90 5.96
C ILE A 216 6.66 14.44 4.85
N SER A 217 7.85 13.99 5.22
CA SER A 217 8.81 13.44 4.26
C SER A 217 8.31 12.11 3.70
N ILE A 218 8.41 11.94 2.37
CA ILE A 218 8.19 10.63 1.74
C ILE A 218 9.53 10.10 1.28
N ILE A 219 9.97 8.99 1.86
CA ILE A 219 11.14 8.25 1.40
C ILE A 219 10.71 7.12 0.46
N ILE A 220 11.47 6.92 -0.60
CA ILE A 220 11.13 5.94 -1.63
C ILE A 220 12.39 5.24 -2.13
N ASP A 221 12.29 3.93 -2.31
CA ASP A 221 13.36 3.14 -2.92
C ASP A 221 12.83 2.27 -4.06
N GLU A 222 13.75 1.69 -4.81
CA GLU A 222 13.41 0.65 -5.77
C GLU A 222 13.05 -0.62 -5.03
N ALA A 223 11.94 -1.26 -5.41
CA ALA A 223 11.49 -2.52 -4.82
C ALA A 223 12.52 -3.64 -5.05
N GLU A 224 12.87 -4.37 -4.01
CA GLU A 224 13.81 -5.51 -4.08
C GLU A 224 13.32 -6.60 -5.04
N LYS A 225 11.99 -6.76 -5.11
CA LYS A 225 11.33 -7.70 -6.03
C LYS A 225 10.24 -6.98 -6.82
N ASN A 226 10.08 -7.35 -8.08
CA ASN A 226 8.99 -6.82 -8.88
C ASN A 226 7.64 -7.34 -8.33
N PRO A 227 6.72 -6.48 -7.87
CA PRO A 227 5.41 -6.90 -7.44
C PRO A 227 4.60 -7.37 -8.66
N GLY A 228 3.72 -8.32 -8.42
CA GLY A 228 2.72 -8.69 -9.41
C GLY A 228 1.66 -7.60 -9.59
N PRO A 229 0.70 -7.81 -10.50
CA PRO A 229 -0.40 -6.88 -10.71
C PRO A 229 -1.35 -6.84 -9.51
N ASP A 230 -1.88 -5.65 -9.24
CA ASP A 230 -2.98 -5.43 -8.32
C ASP A 230 -4.30 -5.93 -8.95
N VAL A 231 -5.29 -6.27 -8.14
CA VAL A 231 -6.62 -6.68 -8.61
C VAL A 231 -7.59 -5.53 -8.45
N ASP A 232 -7.82 -4.79 -9.52
CA ASP A 232 -8.76 -3.66 -9.52
C ASP A 232 -9.99 -3.89 -10.41
N THR A 233 -9.83 -4.71 -11.45
CA THR A 233 -10.85 -5.03 -12.44
C THR A 233 -11.01 -6.53 -12.63
N ASN A 234 -12.04 -6.95 -13.37
CA ASN A 234 -12.19 -8.36 -13.76
C ASN A 234 -11.03 -8.88 -14.62
N ASP A 235 -10.40 -8.03 -15.41
CA ASP A 235 -9.29 -8.44 -16.26
C ASP A 235 -8.01 -8.63 -15.45
N ASP A 236 -7.77 -7.79 -14.43
CA ASP A 236 -6.71 -8.00 -13.45
C ASP A 236 -6.90 -9.31 -12.68
N LEU A 237 -8.14 -9.58 -12.24
CA LEU A 237 -8.49 -10.83 -11.56
C LEU A 237 -8.18 -12.05 -12.43
N LYS A 238 -8.52 -12.01 -13.73
CA LYS A 238 -8.17 -13.08 -14.67
C LYS A 238 -6.66 -13.22 -14.85
N ALA A 239 -5.92 -12.10 -14.90
CA ALA A 239 -4.47 -12.12 -15.02
C ALA A 239 -3.82 -12.75 -13.79
N VAL A 240 -4.25 -12.35 -12.60
CA VAL A 240 -3.75 -12.91 -11.33
C VAL A 240 -4.08 -14.40 -11.21
N ARG A 241 -5.28 -14.84 -11.58
CA ARG A 241 -5.62 -16.28 -11.62
C ARG A 241 -4.68 -17.08 -12.50
N ARG A 242 -4.31 -16.57 -13.70
CA ARG A 242 -3.34 -17.24 -14.58
C ARG A 242 -1.98 -17.39 -13.91
N ILE A 243 -1.52 -16.36 -13.20
CA ILE A 243 -0.25 -16.42 -12.46
C ILE A 243 -0.33 -17.50 -11.36
N TYR A 244 -1.40 -17.54 -10.58
CA TYR A 244 -1.57 -18.55 -9.52
C TYR A 244 -1.67 -19.99 -10.05
N ARG A 245 -2.14 -20.20 -11.28
CA ARG A 245 -2.14 -21.53 -11.94
C ARG A 245 -0.76 -22.00 -12.38
N SER A 246 0.20 -21.09 -12.48
CA SER A 246 1.57 -21.40 -12.92
C SER A 246 2.51 -21.76 -11.75
N PHE A 247 2.02 -21.65 -10.52
CA PHE A 247 2.73 -22.10 -9.31
C PHE A 247 2.29 -23.49 -8.90
#